data_35f5d43723d37d7d3eeaaab2de8a84df
#
_entry.id   35f5d43723d37d7d3eeaaab2de8a84df
#
_cell.length_a   1.000
_cell.length_b   1.000
_cell.length_c   1.000
_cell.angle_alpha   90.00
_cell.angle_beta   90.00
_cell.angle_gamma   90.00
#
_symmetry.space_group_name_H-M   'P 1'
#
loop_
_entity.id
_entity.type
_entity.pdbx_description
1 polymer ?
#
loop_
_entity_poly.entity_id
_entity_poly.type
_entity_poly.pdbx_seq_one_letter_code
_entity_poly.pdbx_strand_id
1 'polypeptide(L)'
;DGLKLSSWLPYRLFLVAAQVARPLESFYSETFGLSQAGWRILAVIAEREAANAAEIGRACALDPFATSRGIGQLKELGFAVRRAGKSDRRFAAVSITRSGRTAFNRIASLGSAIEARLLARLSQSERTTLDSALTRLEGESARIDAGGWRALLDDTGAP
;
A
#
# COMPACT_ATOMS: atom_id res chain seq x y z
N ASP A 1 1.25 -35.08 -1.39
CA ASP A 1 2.22 -34.14 -1.99
C ASP A 1 2.27 -32.87 -1.14
N GLY A 2 3.43 -32.61 -0.53
CA GLY A 2 3.61 -31.44 0.34
C GLY A 2 3.58 -30.13 -0.43
N LEU A 3 3.31 -29.02 0.28
CA LEU A 3 3.30 -27.66 -0.25
C LEU A 3 4.66 -27.32 -0.90
N LYS A 4 4.66 -26.99 -2.20
CA LYS A 4 5.85 -26.53 -2.92
C LYS A 4 5.78 -25.01 -3.09
N LEU A 5 6.66 -24.27 -2.42
CA LEU A 5 6.68 -22.80 -2.46
C LEU A 5 6.77 -22.23 -3.89
N SER A 6 7.58 -22.88 -4.77
CA SER A 6 7.77 -22.43 -6.14
C SER A 6 6.49 -22.43 -7.00
N SER A 7 5.49 -23.25 -6.64
CA SER A 7 4.19 -23.32 -7.31
C SER A 7 3.03 -22.79 -6.49
N TRP A 8 3.25 -22.47 -5.21
CA TRP A 8 2.22 -21.96 -4.34
C TRP A 8 1.89 -20.50 -4.64
N LEU A 9 0.66 -20.24 -5.07
CA LEU A 9 0.22 -18.94 -5.54
C LEU A 9 0.50 -17.79 -4.57
N PRO A 10 0.19 -17.87 -3.26
CA PRO A 10 0.46 -16.77 -2.34
C PRO A 10 1.95 -16.39 -2.27
N TYR A 11 2.84 -17.37 -2.31
CA TYR A 11 4.28 -17.11 -2.31
C TYR A 11 4.77 -16.48 -3.61
N ARG A 12 4.23 -16.91 -4.74
CA ARG A 12 4.56 -16.30 -6.05
C ARG A 12 4.10 -14.85 -6.12
N LEU A 13 2.91 -14.54 -5.61
CA LEU A 13 2.41 -13.16 -5.50
C LEU A 13 3.32 -12.32 -4.60
N PHE A 14 3.71 -12.86 -3.45
CA PHE A 14 4.67 -12.20 -2.54
C PHE A 14 6.00 -11.89 -3.23
N LEU A 15 6.58 -12.85 -3.95
CA LEU A 15 7.86 -12.64 -4.64
C LEU A 15 7.76 -11.55 -5.72
N VAL A 16 6.71 -11.58 -6.54
CA VAL A 16 6.50 -10.55 -7.57
C VAL A 16 6.35 -9.18 -6.92
N ALA A 17 5.51 -9.06 -5.91
CA ALA A 17 5.30 -7.79 -5.20
C ALA A 17 6.60 -7.26 -4.58
N ALA A 18 7.36 -8.12 -3.90
CA ALA A 18 8.63 -7.74 -3.28
C ALA A 18 9.68 -7.28 -4.30
N GLN A 19 9.78 -7.97 -5.44
CA GLN A 19 10.75 -7.62 -6.49
C GLN A 19 10.39 -6.31 -7.19
N VAL A 20 9.11 -6.08 -7.46
CA VAL A 20 8.60 -4.86 -8.11
C VAL A 20 8.70 -3.65 -7.18
N ALA A 21 8.52 -3.84 -5.88
CA ALA A 21 8.60 -2.77 -4.90
C ALA A 21 10.02 -2.23 -4.68
N ARG A 22 11.06 -3.06 -4.76
CA ARG A 22 12.45 -2.69 -4.43
C ARG A 22 12.97 -1.44 -5.15
N PRO A 23 12.92 -1.34 -6.49
CA PRO A 23 13.44 -0.16 -7.18
C PRO A 23 12.68 1.12 -6.80
N LEU A 24 11.39 1.03 -6.53
CA LEU A 24 10.61 2.17 -6.04
C LEU A 24 11.03 2.55 -4.62
N GLU A 25 11.23 1.56 -3.74
CA GLU A 25 11.69 1.74 -2.37
C GLU A 25 13.06 2.39 -2.31
N SER A 26 14.03 1.90 -3.06
CA SER A 26 15.35 2.52 -3.17
C SER A 26 15.23 3.98 -3.62
N PHE A 27 14.41 4.26 -4.63
CA PHE A 27 14.25 5.62 -5.12
C PHE A 27 13.67 6.57 -4.07
N TYR A 28 12.56 6.22 -3.42
CA TYR A 28 11.94 7.15 -2.47
C TYR A 28 12.72 7.26 -1.15
N SER A 29 13.43 6.21 -0.73
CA SER A 29 14.26 6.27 0.47
C SER A 29 15.54 7.09 0.25
N GLU A 30 16.23 6.88 -0.86
CA GLU A 30 17.46 7.58 -1.17
C GLU A 30 17.24 9.05 -1.55
N THR A 31 16.16 9.33 -2.30
CA THR A 31 15.89 10.68 -2.82
C THR A 31 15.17 11.56 -1.81
N PHE A 32 14.26 11.00 -1.02
CA PHE A 32 13.36 11.76 -0.15
C PHE A 32 13.46 11.39 1.33
N GLY A 33 14.24 10.36 1.69
CA GLY A 33 14.31 9.87 3.07
C GLY A 33 13.02 9.21 3.57
N LEU A 34 12.14 8.78 2.66
CA LEU A 34 10.87 8.17 3.03
C LEU A 34 11.04 6.71 3.45
N SER A 35 10.38 6.34 4.54
CA SER A 35 10.14 4.95 4.89
C SER A 35 9.02 4.35 4.04
N GLN A 36 8.87 3.02 4.05
CA GLN A 36 7.76 2.35 3.39
C GLN A 36 6.40 2.83 3.91
N ALA A 37 6.27 3.01 5.23
CA ALA A 37 5.06 3.57 5.82
C ALA A 37 4.84 5.02 5.37
N GLY A 38 5.89 5.85 5.37
CA GLY A 38 5.83 7.23 4.90
C GLY A 38 5.37 7.34 3.45
N TRP A 39 5.91 6.49 2.56
CA TRP A 39 5.47 6.42 1.17
C TRP A 39 3.98 6.07 1.02
N ARG A 40 3.52 5.01 1.70
CA ARG A 40 2.09 4.60 1.66
C ARG A 40 1.17 5.71 2.13
N ILE A 41 1.53 6.38 3.24
CA ILE A 41 0.76 7.50 3.79
C ILE A 41 0.74 8.67 2.81
N LEU A 42 1.89 9.01 2.22
CA LEU A 42 1.99 10.07 1.22
C LEU A 42 1.06 9.80 0.03
N ALA A 43 1.02 8.55 -0.45
CA ALA A 43 0.13 8.14 -1.54
C ALA A 43 -1.35 8.30 -1.16
N VAL A 44 -1.76 7.87 0.04
CA VAL A 44 -3.15 8.02 0.51
C VAL A 44 -3.57 9.48 0.60
N ILE A 45 -2.73 10.36 1.18
CA ILE A 45 -3.08 11.77 1.27
C ILE A 45 -2.93 12.52 -0.06
N ALA A 46 -2.17 11.96 -1.01
CA ALA A 46 -2.10 12.49 -2.36
C ALA A 46 -3.39 12.19 -3.16
N GLU A 47 -3.98 11.03 -2.95
CA GLU A 47 -5.22 10.61 -3.60
C GLU A 47 -6.44 11.30 -2.99
N ARG A 48 -6.51 11.36 -1.65
CA ARG A 48 -7.69 11.84 -0.91
C ARG A 48 -7.65 13.33 -0.55
N GLU A 49 -6.54 14.01 -0.84
CA GLU A 49 -6.23 15.40 -0.47
C GLU A 49 -6.07 15.62 1.04
N ALA A 50 -6.91 14.95 1.85
CA ALA A 50 -6.86 14.96 3.31
C ALA A 50 -7.48 13.66 3.87
N ALA A 51 -6.93 13.17 4.98
CA ALA A 51 -7.49 12.04 5.72
C ALA A 51 -7.09 12.13 7.21
N ASN A 52 -7.90 11.59 8.11
CA ASN A 52 -7.51 11.46 9.50
C ASN A 52 -6.62 10.23 9.73
N ALA A 53 -5.94 10.16 10.89
CA ALA A 53 -4.99 9.09 11.18
C ALA A 53 -5.62 7.69 11.13
N ALA A 54 -6.87 7.52 11.55
CA ALA A 54 -7.56 6.24 11.53
C ALA A 54 -7.88 5.78 10.09
N GLU A 55 -8.28 6.71 9.22
CA GLU A 55 -8.51 6.45 7.79
C GLU A 55 -7.20 6.07 7.08
N ILE A 56 -6.11 6.79 7.38
CA ILE A 56 -4.78 6.51 6.86
C ILE A 56 -4.32 5.12 7.29
N GLY A 57 -4.42 4.80 8.57
CA GLY A 57 -4.02 3.50 9.12
C GLY A 57 -4.75 2.34 8.43
N ARG A 58 -6.07 2.46 8.27
CA ARG A 58 -6.87 1.45 7.55
C ARG A 58 -6.46 1.32 6.08
N ALA A 59 -6.31 2.45 5.38
CA ALA A 59 -5.95 2.44 3.96
C ALA A 59 -4.54 1.87 3.70
N CYS A 60 -3.62 2.06 4.64
CA CYS A 60 -2.23 1.60 4.53
C CYS A 60 -2.00 0.21 5.16
N ALA A 61 -3.00 -0.39 5.81
CA ALA A 61 -2.85 -1.59 6.64
C ALA A 61 -1.72 -1.42 7.70
N LEU A 62 -1.72 -0.28 8.38
CA LEU A 62 -0.77 0.08 9.43
C LEU A 62 -1.47 0.14 10.79
N ASP A 63 -0.76 -0.33 11.83
CA ASP A 63 -1.20 -0.10 13.20
C ASP A 63 -1.12 1.38 13.61
N PRO A 64 -1.77 1.80 14.71
CA PRO A 64 -1.80 3.21 15.12
C PRO A 64 -0.40 3.81 15.38
N PHE A 65 0.55 3.01 15.88
CA PHE A 65 1.90 3.46 16.16
C PHE A 65 2.69 3.71 14.88
N ALA A 66 2.68 2.76 13.95
CA ALA A 66 3.31 2.90 12.64
C ALA A 66 2.69 4.06 11.84
N THR A 67 1.37 4.23 11.91
CA THR A 67 0.65 5.35 11.29
C THR A 67 1.12 6.69 11.85
N SER A 68 1.17 6.81 13.18
CA SER A 68 1.62 8.04 13.84
C SER A 68 3.07 8.40 13.50
N ARG A 69 3.96 7.41 13.50
CA ARG A 69 5.38 7.60 13.11
C ARG A 69 5.52 8.04 11.65
N GLY A 70 4.79 7.41 10.74
CA GLY A 70 4.82 7.76 9.32
C GLY A 70 4.28 9.16 9.04
N ILE A 71 3.18 9.56 9.71
CA ILE A 71 2.66 10.94 9.66
C ILE A 71 3.70 11.93 10.22
N GLY A 72 4.35 11.59 11.33
CA GLY A 72 5.45 12.38 11.93
C GLY A 72 6.57 12.61 10.93
N GLN A 73 7.06 11.55 10.29
CA GLN A 73 8.09 11.63 9.26
C GLN A 73 7.70 12.58 8.10
N LEU A 74 6.47 12.44 7.57
CA LEU A 74 6.02 13.32 6.48
C LEU A 74 5.96 14.80 6.91
N LYS A 75 5.59 15.07 8.15
CA LYS A 75 5.61 16.45 8.70
C LYS A 75 7.03 16.99 8.83
N GLU A 76 7.96 16.21 9.34
CA GLU A 76 9.38 16.58 9.45
C GLU A 76 10.01 16.86 8.10
N LEU A 77 9.65 16.08 7.08
CA LEU A 77 10.07 16.28 5.69
C LEU A 77 9.34 17.44 4.99
N GLY A 78 8.34 18.04 5.63
CA GLY A 78 7.54 19.12 5.05
C GLY A 78 6.57 18.64 3.95
N PHE A 79 6.29 17.34 3.85
CA PHE A 79 5.40 16.74 2.83
C PHE A 79 3.95 16.69 3.26
N ALA A 80 3.67 16.80 4.55
CA ALA A 80 2.33 16.84 5.09
C ALA A 80 2.18 17.92 6.17
N VAL A 81 0.97 18.41 6.33
CA VAL A 81 0.55 19.29 7.42
C VAL A 81 -0.66 18.71 8.12
N ARG A 82 -0.74 18.94 9.43
CA ARG A 82 -1.91 18.58 10.23
C ARG A 82 -2.78 19.81 10.38
N ARG A 83 -4.02 19.74 9.95
CA ARG A 83 -5.01 20.80 10.13
C ARG A 83 -5.91 20.42 11.30
N ALA A 84 -6.03 21.30 12.28
CA ALA A 84 -6.98 21.11 13.37
C ALA A 84 -8.40 21.06 12.81
N GLY A 85 -9.15 20.02 13.16
CA GLY A 85 -10.60 20.02 12.94
C GLY A 85 -11.25 21.15 13.75
N LYS A 86 -12.27 21.80 13.19
CA LYS A 86 -12.94 22.95 13.81
C LYS A 86 -13.58 22.64 15.17
N SER A 87 -13.78 21.37 15.55
CA SER A 87 -14.49 20.98 16.77
C SER A 87 -13.83 19.88 17.62
N ASP A 88 -12.90 19.09 17.12
CA ASP A 88 -12.25 18.01 17.90
C ASP A 88 -10.86 17.67 17.34
N ARG A 89 -9.84 17.64 18.24
CA ARG A 89 -8.46 17.25 17.91
C ARG A 89 -8.37 15.81 17.38
N ARG A 90 -9.33 14.95 17.69
CA ARG A 90 -9.40 13.56 17.23
C ARG A 90 -9.66 13.42 15.74
N PHE A 91 -10.25 14.47 15.13
CA PHE A 91 -10.54 14.53 13.69
C PHE A 91 -9.57 15.44 12.92
N ALA A 92 -8.38 15.71 13.47
CA ALA A 92 -7.38 16.49 12.77
C ALA A 92 -6.98 15.80 11.46
N ALA A 93 -7.27 16.46 10.34
CA ALA A 93 -6.91 15.96 9.03
C ALA A 93 -5.42 16.17 8.74
N VAL A 94 -4.81 15.18 8.12
CA VAL A 94 -3.47 15.26 7.53
C VAL A 94 -3.64 15.53 6.05
N SER A 95 -3.07 16.64 5.57
CA SER A 95 -3.15 17.07 4.18
C SER A 95 -1.76 17.11 3.56
N ILE A 96 -1.68 16.82 2.27
CA ILE A 96 -0.45 16.91 1.50
C ILE A 96 -0.06 18.38 1.28
N THR A 97 1.24 18.67 1.33
CA THR A 97 1.79 20.00 0.97
C THR A 97 2.12 20.05 -0.53
N ARG A 98 2.47 21.24 -1.02
CA ARG A 98 2.98 21.41 -2.39
C ARG A 98 4.27 20.58 -2.62
N SER A 99 5.19 20.59 -1.65
CA SER A 99 6.42 19.79 -1.72
C SER A 99 6.14 18.31 -1.66
N GLY A 100 5.19 17.87 -0.81
CA GLY A 100 4.72 16.50 -0.77
C GLY A 100 4.11 16.04 -2.10
N ARG A 101 3.30 16.90 -2.72
CA ARG A 101 2.73 16.64 -4.06
C ARG A 101 3.82 16.47 -5.12
N THR A 102 4.85 17.32 -5.08
CA THR A 102 6.01 17.21 -5.99
C THR A 102 6.77 15.90 -5.78
N ALA A 103 7.03 15.51 -4.53
CA ALA A 103 7.67 14.24 -4.20
C ALA A 103 6.82 13.06 -4.67
N PHE A 104 5.51 13.06 -4.35
CA PHE A 104 4.57 12.04 -4.80
C PHE A 104 4.58 11.88 -6.32
N ASN A 105 4.48 12.97 -7.08
CA ASN A 105 4.44 12.91 -8.54
C ASN A 105 5.72 12.29 -9.14
N ARG A 106 6.89 12.59 -8.56
CA ARG A 106 8.15 11.97 -9.00
C ARG A 106 8.19 10.47 -8.73
N ILE A 107 7.72 10.04 -7.56
CA ILE A 107 7.65 8.62 -7.19
C ILE A 107 6.61 7.91 -8.07
N ALA A 108 5.44 8.50 -8.27
CA ALA A 108 4.37 7.97 -9.11
C ALA A 108 4.81 7.81 -10.57
N SER A 109 5.60 8.74 -11.10
CA SER A 109 6.18 8.64 -12.44
C SER A 109 7.08 7.40 -12.60
N LEU A 110 7.93 7.12 -11.61
CA LEU A 110 8.73 5.89 -11.60
C LEU A 110 7.83 4.65 -11.43
N GLY A 111 6.82 4.71 -10.56
CA GLY A 111 5.84 3.65 -10.39
C GLY A 111 5.14 3.28 -11.69
N SER A 112 4.69 4.28 -12.45
CA SER A 112 4.08 4.05 -13.77
C SER A 112 5.05 3.45 -14.79
N ALA A 113 6.32 3.83 -14.77
CA ALA A 113 7.34 3.23 -15.61
C ALA A 113 7.61 1.76 -15.26
N ILE A 114 7.62 1.43 -13.96
CA ILE A 114 7.75 0.05 -13.47
C ILE A 114 6.55 -0.79 -13.92
N GLU A 115 5.32 -0.27 -13.74
CA GLU A 115 4.09 -0.93 -14.16
C GLU A 115 4.08 -1.20 -15.67
N ALA A 116 4.39 -0.19 -16.47
CA ALA A 116 4.46 -0.33 -17.91
C ALA A 116 5.44 -1.42 -18.33
N ARG A 117 6.60 -1.51 -17.66
CA ARG A 117 7.60 -2.53 -17.94
C ARG A 117 7.17 -3.93 -17.47
N LEU A 118 6.51 -4.03 -16.32
CA LEU A 118 5.96 -5.28 -15.80
C LEU A 118 4.92 -5.85 -16.76
N LEU A 119 4.04 -4.99 -17.29
CA LEU A 119 2.95 -5.39 -18.17
C LEU A 119 3.33 -5.50 -19.64
N ALA A 120 4.55 -5.13 -20.03
CA ALA A 120 4.97 -5.09 -21.44
C ALA A 120 4.93 -6.46 -22.15
N ARG A 121 5.00 -7.56 -21.39
CA ARG A 121 4.94 -8.93 -21.91
C ARG A 121 3.52 -9.50 -21.99
N LEU A 122 2.52 -8.77 -21.51
CA LEU A 122 1.14 -9.18 -21.51
C LEU A 122 0.36 -8.51 -22.63
N SER A 123 -0.42 -9.30 -23.37
CA SER A 123 -1.42 -8.78 -24.30
C SER A 123 -2.52 -8.01 -23.55
N GLN A 124 -3.32 -7.23 -24.28
CA GLN A 124 -4.44 -6.49 -23.68
C GLN A 124 -5.47 -7.44 -23.02
N SER A 125 -5.74 -8.58 -23.62
CA SER A 125 -6.64 -9.59 -23.05
C SER A 125 -6.12 -10.17 -21.73
N GLU A 126 -4.81 -10.47 -21.67
CA GLU A 126 -4.17 -10.97 -20.44
C GLU A 126 -4.18 -9.93 -19.33
N ARG A 127 -3.96 -8.65 -19.65
CA ARG A 127 -4.05 -7.54 -18.68
C ARG A 127 -5.45 -7.41 -18.10
N THR A 128 -6.48 -7.44 -18.94
CA THR A 128 -7.88 -7.40 -18.51
C THR A 128 -8.24 -8.59 -17.63
N THR A 129 -7.78 -9.79 -18.00
CA THR A 129 -7.99 -11.00 -17.20
C THR A 129 -7.29 -10.93 -15.86
N LEU A 130 -6.04 -10.43 -15.82
CA LEU A 130 -5.26 -10.23 -14.61
C LEU A 130 -5.94 -9.26 -13.66
N ASP A 131 -6.39 -8.11 -14.15
CA ASP A 131 -7.09 -7.08 -13.36
C ASP A 131 -8.37 -7.64 -12.72
N SER A 132 -9.19 -8.34 -13.52
CA SER A 132 -10.40 -9.03 -13.03
C SER A 132 -10.08 -10.11 -12.00
N ALA A 133 -8.99 -10.86 -12.19
CA ALA A 133 -8.58 -11.90 -11.25
C ALA A 133 -8.07 -11.29 -9.94
N LEU A 134 -7.26 -10.24 -10.01
CA LEU A 134 -6.75 -9.54 -8.84
C LEU A 134 -7.88 -8.95 -8.00
N THR A 135 -8.87 -8.29 -8.61
CA THR A 135 -10.04 -7.74 -7.90
C THR A 135 -10.78 -8.83 -7.09
N ARG A 136 -10.94 -10.02 -7.65
CA ARG A 136 -11.56 -11.14 -6.93
C ARG A 136 -10.67 -11.69 -5.81
N LEU A 137 -9.37 -11.79 -6.05
CA LEU A 137 -8.40 -12.23 -5.03
C LEU A 137 -8.31 -11.24 -3.88
N GLU A 138 -8.35 -9.94 -4.14
CA GLU A 138 -8.41 -8.89 -3.11
C GLU A 138 -9.63 -9.05 -2.21
N GLY A 139 -10.82 -9.26 -2.80
CA GLY A 139 -12.04 -9.48 -2.04
C GLY A 139 -11.98 -10.75 -1.19
N GLU A 140 -11.42 -11.84 -1.71
CA GLU A 140 -11.31 -13.09 -0.96
C GLU A 140 -10.22 -13.04 0.10
N SER A 141 -9.07 -12.43 -0.18
CA SER A 141 -8.00 -12.25 0.81
C SER A 141 -8.46 -11.41 2.02
N ALA A 142 -9.29 -10.41 1.79
CA ALA A 142 -9.88 -9.63 2.87
C ALA A 142 -10.83 -10.46 3.76
N ARG A 143 -11.61 -11.40 3.17
CA ARG A 143 -12.44 -12.33 3.95
C ARG A 143 -11.61 -13.32 4.75
N ILE A 144 -10.55 -13.87 4.15
CA ILE A 144 -9.61 -14.77 4.81
C ILE A 144 -8.97 -14.09 6.02
N ASP A 145 -8.49 -12.85 5.83
CA ASP A 145 -7.88 -12.07 6.90
C ASP A 145 -8.87 -11.79 8.04
N ALA A 146 -10.09 -11.39 7.73
CA ALA A 146 -11.15 -11.14 8.71
C ALA A 146 -11.59 -12.40 9.47
N GLY A 147 -11.64 -13.56 8.82
CA GLY A 147 -12.01 -14.85 9.42
C GLY A 147 -10.91 -15.46 10.27
N GLY A 148 -9.66 -15.18 9.96
CA GLY A 148 -8.49 -15.73 10.59
C GLY A 148 -8.26 -17.22 10.28
N TRP A 149 -7.11 -17.72 10.67
CA TRP A 149 -6.67 -19.08 10.31
C TRP A 149 -7.53 -20.21 10.91
N ARG A 150 -8.19 -19.97 12.05
CA ARG A 150 -9.03 -20.99 12.71
C ARG A 150 -10.25 -21.34 11.85
N ALA A 151 -10.91 -20.35 11.29
CA ALA A 151 -12.04 -20.57 10.38
C ALA A 151 -11.66 -21.42 9.15
N LEU A 152 -10.44 -21.21 8.62
CA LEU A 152 -9.94 -22.02 7.50
C LEU A 152 -9.70 -23.48 7.86
N LEU A 153 -9.24 -23.78 9.07
CA LEU A 153 -9.05 -25.16 9.53
C LEU A 153 -10.40 -25.87 9.74
N ASP A 154 -11.39 -25.16 10.30
CA ASP A 154 -12.73 -25.69 10.49
C ASP A 154 -13.38 -26.08 9.14
N ASP A 155 -13.22 -25.25 8.12
CA ASP A 155 -13.72 -25.50 6.76
C ASP A 155 -13.03 -26.68 6.05
N THR A 156 -11.75 -26.93 6.36
CA THR A 156 -10.98 -28.00 5.71
C THR A 156 -11.13 -29.35 6.41
N GLY A 157 -11.76 -29.41 7.58
CA GLY A 157 -11.86 -30.62 8.39
C GLY A 157 -10.49 -31.18 8.79
N ALA A 158 -9.46 -30.36 8.77
CA ALA A 158 -8.11 -30.75 9.18
C ALA A 158 -8.03 -30.92 10.70
N PRO A 159 -7.41 -32.01 11.22
CA PRO A 159 -7.29 -32.27 12.65
C PRO A 159 -6.39 -31.24 13.37
#